data_49348ac0bffd22a3848b7d7094b4ddc1
#
_entry.id   49348ac0bffd22a3848b7d7094b4ddc1
#
_cell.length_a   1.000
_cell.length_b   1.000
_cell.length_c   1.000
_cell.angle_alpha   90.00
_cell.angle_beta   90.00
_cell.angle_gamma   90.00
#
_symmetry.space_group_name_H-M   'P 1'
#
loop_
_entity.id
_entity.type
_entity.pdbx_description
1 polymer ?
#
loop_
_entity_poly.entity_id
_entity_poly.type
_entity_poly.pdbx_seq_one_letter_code
_entity_poly.pdbx_strand_id
1 'polypeptide(L)'
;SLHNGHLQTSNDSMLGHKPQKPSRLLRVLENYSALNKAAHAFGKTAHVLTSIINWALFAFFLVYFPTGIATYLRYGQDQFKFNLLAHFIKGGVFFVLGLVTLARYCGAFKNKGWAWNHRFVTSAKASAGWLRWQSNGLCTMEMVESALILFYGSTNIFMEHMASSDGEWTAKDLQHVSIAFIYLGCGLCGVLLERKLANWRFNKAVENASSVADSKQLAAVEKASPGFSPNPFPVLTIYWTGVLMSLHEQASSLSSEIHKQWGDLFVFACAFRVFTYFYFLLKPAAGKALTKPVYPITELFVSFGLLCGGAIFMESCDSVVYLLEYLGLTSMFTLNLCLGFVALIMAWVMAVFSIKDGLVARMSHRRSSA
;
A
#
# COMPACT_ATOMS: atom_id res chain seq x y z
N SER A 1 5.10 22.52 64.89
CA SER A 1 6.53 22.72 64.55
C SER A 1 6.72 22.51 63.06
N LEU A 2 7.09 23.58 62.44
CA LEU A 2 7.46 23.75 61.03
C LEU A 2 8.69 22.91 60.67
N HIS A 3 8.65 22.25 59.51
CA HIS A 3 9.88 21.90 58.78
C HIS A 3 9.68 22.19 57.32
N ASN A 4 10.30 23.27 56.87
CA ASN A 4 10.53 23.62 55.50
C ASN A 4 11.50 22.62 54.87
N GLY A 5 11.06 21.85 53.88
CA GLY A 5 11.93 21.06 53.02
C GLY A 5 12.18 21.81 51.70
N HIS A 6 13.37 22.37 51.56
CA HIS A 6 13.90 22.91 50.31
C HIS A 6 13.84 21.85 49.18
N LEU A 7 13.03 22.11 48.16
CA LEU A 7 13.17 21.45 46.90
C LEU A 7 14.38 22.02 46.15
N GLN A 8 15.46 21.30 46.17
CA GLN A 8 16.63 21.50 45.32
C GLN A 8 16.19 21.12 43.86
N THR A 9 16.05 22.14 43.04
CA THR A 9 16.03 21.98 41.60
C THR A 9 17.41 21.50 41.16
N SER A 10 17.53 20.19 40.87
CA SER A 10 18.70 19.67 40.19
C SER A 10 18.64 20.16 38.74
N ASN A 11 19.49 21.15 38.44
CA ASN A 11 19.90 21.46 37.08
C ASN A 11 20.65 20.24 36.52
N ASP A 12 19.97 19.36 35.83
CA ASP A 12 20.62 18.38 34.98
C ASP A 12 21.35 19.14 33.87
N SER A 13 22.64 19.27 34.07
CA SER A 13 23.62 19.72 33.11
C SER A 13 23.42 18.98 31.78
N MET A 14 23.00 19.70 30.75
CA MET A 14 23.13 19.30 29.35
C MET A 14 24.59 18.84 29.16
N LEU A 15 24.78 17.55 28.98
CA LEU A 15 26.02 16.94 28.55
C LEU A 15 26.43 17.64 27.24
N GLY A 16 27.48 18.46 27.38
CA GLY A 16 28.04 19.22 26.27
C GLY A 16 28.48 18.32 25.14
N HIS A 17 27.67 18.27 24.09
CA HIS A 17 28.15 17.88 22.79
C HIS A 17 29.29 18.88 22.47
N LYS A 18 30.56 18.45 22.58
CA LYS A 18 31.66 19.20 21.98
C LYS A 18 31.31 19.46 20.53
N PRO A 19 31.06 20.68 20.08
CA PRO A 19 30.74 20.95 18.70
C PRO A 19 31.91 20.45 17.86
N GLN A 20 31.65 19.51 16.98
CA GLN A 20 32.61 19.04 15.97
C GLN A 20 33.07 20.28 15.22
N LYS A 21 34.37 20.60 15.29
CA LYS A 21 34.92 21.81 14.65
C LYS A 21 34.53 21.81 13.19
N PRO A 22 33.77 22.81 12.73
CA PRO A 22 33.30 22.82 11.32
C PRO A 22 34.50 22.77 10.37
N SER A 23 34.38 22.03 9.28
CA SER A 23 35.43 21.98 8.26
C SER A 23 35.79 23.38 7.81
N ARG A 24 37.05 23.61 7.34
CA ARG A 24 37.49 24.93 6.84
C ARG A 24 36.53 25.56 5.84
N LEU A 25 35.90 24.73 4.99
CA LEU A 25 34.91 25.13 4.02
C LEU A 25 33.61 25.65 4.67
N LEU A 26 33.12 25.01 5.71
CA LEU A 26 31.95 25.47 6.46
C LEU A 26 32.18 26.81 7.18
N ARG A 27 33.36 27.05 7.72
CA ARG A 27 33.73 28.36 8.34
C ARG A 27 33.82 29.50 7.30
N VAL A 28 34.29 29.22 6.08
CA VAL A 28 34.30 30.21 5.01
C VAL A 28 32.87 30.52 4.53
N LEU A 29 31.97 29.51 4.48
CA LEU A 29 30.57 29.69 4.10
C LEU A 29 29.75 30.42 5.19
N GLU A 30 30.04 30.22 6.45
CA GLU A 30 29.39 30.92 7.57
C GLU A 30 29.67 32.42 7.59
N ASN A 31 30.85 32.84 7.12
CA ASN A 31 31.22 34.26 7.02
C ASN A 31 30.51 35.02 5.89
N TYR A 32 29.87 34.32 4.94
CA TYR A 32 29.11 34.93 3.83
C TYR A 32 27.65 34.56 3.92
N SER A 33 26.85 35.33 4.63
CA SER A 33 25.42 35.06 4.85
C SER A 33 24.63 34.87 3.55
N ALA A 34 25.00 35.57 2.47
CA ALA A 34 24.39 35.42 1.14
C ALA A 34 24.74 34.07 0.48
N LEU A 35 26.02 33.64 0.62
CA LEU A 35 26.48 32.35 0.07
C LEU A 35 25.85 31.16 0.80
N ASN A 36 25.67 31.29 2.12
CA ASN A 36 25.02 30.27 2.93
C ASN A 36 23.52 30.12 2.56
N LYS A 37 22.82 31.24 2.36
CA LYS A 37 21.43 31.22 1.85
C LYS A 37 21.32 30.59 0.46
N ALA A 38 22.26 30.92 -0.45
CA ALA A 38 22.30 30.32 -1.78
C ALA A 38 22.61 28.82 -1.73
N ALA A 39 23.57 28.39 -0.91
CA ALA A 39 23.90 26.97 -0.71
C ALA A 39 22.74 26.18 -0.10
N HIS A 40 22.01 26.75 0.87
CA HIS A 40 20.80 26.15 1.43
C HIS A 40 19.66 26.05 0.40
N ALA A 41 19.44 27.10 -0.42
CA ALA A 41 18.46 27.09 -1.49
C ALA A 41 18.81 26.03 -2.54
N PHE A 42 20.08 25.98 -2.96
CA PHE A 42 20.59 24.99 -3.90
C PHE A 42 20.43 23.55 -3.36
N GLY A 43 20.81 23.32 -2.10
CA GLY A 43 20.66 22.01 -1.46
C GLY A 43 19.18 21.54 -1.39
N LYS A 44 18.27 22.46 -1.07
CA LYS A 44 16.83 22.17 -1.08
C LYS A 44 16.30 21.86 -2.48
N THR A 45 16.72 22.63 -3.47
CA THR A 45 16.31 22.41 -4.87
C THR A 45 16.89 21.10 -5.40
N ALA A 46 18.16 20.80 -5.14
CA ALA A 46 18.80 19.54 -5.52
C ALA A 46 18.09 18.34 -4.87
N HIS A 47 17.73 18.42 -3.60
CA HIS A 47 16.99 17.37 -2.91
C HIS A 47 15.60 17.14 -3.55
N VAL A 48 14.88 18.21 -3.91
CA VAL A 48 13.57 18.09 -4.59
C VAL A 48 13.74 17.46 -5.96
N LEU A 49 14.71 17.92 -6.76
CA LEU A 49 15.02 17.36 -8.08
C LEU A 49 15.41 15.88 -7.99
N THR A 50 16.28 15.52 -7.06
CA THR A 50 16.67 14.11 -6.83
C THR A 50 15.45 13.26 -6.46
N SER A 51 14.55 13.78 -5.62
CA SER A 51 13.33 13.07 -5.27
C SER A 51 12.41 12.87 -6.49
N ILE A 52 12.23 13.89 -7.32
CA ILE A 52 11.43 13.81 -8.55
C ILE A 52 12.04 12.78 -9.51
N ILE A 53 13.36 12.85 -9.73
CA ILE A 53 14.07 11.94 -10.64
C ILE A 53 13.97 10.50 -10.12
N ASN A 54 14.15 10.25 -8.82
CA ASN A 54 14.04 8.91 -8.26
C ASN A 54 12.63 8.31 -8.44
N TRP A 55 11.58 9.12 -8.24
CA TRP A 55 10.21 8.67 -8.48
C TRP A 55 9.92 8.44 -9.97
N ALA A 56 10.41 9.31 -10.85
CA ALA A 56 10.30 9.15 -12.30
C ALA A 56 11.02 7.88 -12.78
N LEU A 57 12.25 7.64 -12.31
CA LEU A 57 13.01 6.43 -12.63
C LEU A 57 12.33 5.17 -12.11
N PHE A 58 11.75 5.22 -10.92
CA PHE A 58 11.01 4.09 -10.37
C PHE A 58 9.76 3.78 -11.21
N ALA A 59 8.97 4.80 -11.56
CA ALA A 59 7.81 4.62 -12.44
C ALA A 59 8.21 4.10 -13.82
N PHE A 60 9.30 4.64 -14.38
CA PHE A 60 9.87 4.19 -15.64
C PHE A 60 10.31 2.71 -15.59
N PHE A 61 10.97 2.29 -14.52
CA PHE A 61 11.35 0.90 -14.32
C PHE A 61 10.13 -0.03 -14.28
N LEU A 62 9.06 0.36 -13.58
CA LEU A 62 7.84 -0.44 -13.49
C LEU A 62 7.16 -0.66 -14.85
N VAL A 63 7.32 0.27 -15.78
CA VAL A 63 6.77 0.16 -17.15
C VAL A 63 7.75 -0.53 -18.08
N TYR A 64 9.00 -0.10 -18.09
CA TYR A 64 10.00 -0.56 -19.07
C TYR A 64 10.44 -2.00 -18.85
N PHE A 65 10.53 -2.45 -17.60
CA PHE A 65 10.96 -3.81 -17.31
C PHE A 65 9.99 -4.86 -17.86
N PRO A 66 8.66 -4.82 -17.55
CA PRO A 66 7.72 -5.76 -18.14
C PRO A 66 7.55 -5.57 -19.66
N THR A 67 7.61 -4.32 -20.16
CA THR A 67 7.57 -4.05 -21.59
C THR A 67 8.78 -4.67 -22.30
N GLY A 68 9.97 -4.58 -21.72
CA GLY A 68 11.18 -5.20 -22.25
C GLY A 68 11.07 -6.72 -22.35
N ILE A 69 10.53 -7.37 -21.32
CA ILE A 69 10.27 -8.81 -21.32
C ILE A 69 9.26 -9.17 -22.42
N ALA A 70 8.14 -8.45 -22.49
CA ALA A 70 7.09 -8.71 -23.48
C ALA A 70 7.64 -8.55 -24.93
N THR A 71 8.46 -7.51 -25.16
CA THR A 71 9.10 -7.27 -26.46
C THR A 71 10.12 -8.35 -26.81
N TYR A 72 10.96 -8.77 -25.85
CA TYR A 72 11.96 -9.82 -26.04
C TYR A 72 11.32 -11.16 -26.38
N LEU A 73 10.23 -11.51 -25.69
CA LEU A 73 9.48 -12.74 -25.90
C LEU A 73 8.46 -12.64 -27.05
N ARG A 74 8.39 -11.49 -27.72
CA ARG A 74 7.43 -11.20 -28.80
C ARG A 74 5.96 -11.36 -28.38
N TYR A 75 5.65 -11.12 -27.12
CA TYR A 75 4.28 -11.14 -26.64
C TYR A 75 3.48 -9.92 -27.13
N GLY A 76 2.19 -10.10 -27.35
CA GLY A 76 1.28 -9.01 -27.70
C GLY A 76 1.51 -8.43 -29.09
N GLN A 77 1.92 -9.24 -30.07
CA GLN A 77 2.04 -8.79 -31.46
C GLN A 77 0.63 -8.69 -32.10
N ASP A 78 0.50 -7.77 -33.04
CA ASP A 78 -0.69 -7.56 -33.84
C ASP A 78 -1.98 -7.44 -33.01
N GLN A 79 -2.89 -8.36 -33.16
CA GLN A 79 -4.21 -8.40 -32.49
C GLN A 79 -4.11 -8.70 -30.98
N PHE A 80 -3.02 -9.28 -30.50
CA PHE A 80 -2.88 -9.67 -29.09
C PHE A 80 -2.39 -8.56 -28.18
N LYS A 81 -2.03 -7.38 -28.70
CA LYS A 81 -1.48 -6.27 -27.88
C LYS A 81 -2.43 -5.76 -26.80
N PHE A 82 -3.72 -5.62 -27.12
CA PHE A 82 -4.72 -5.15 -26.17
C PHE A 82 -5.03 -6.19 -25.10
N ASN A 83 -5.09 -7.46 -25.47
CA ASN A 83 -5.24 -8.57 -24.53
C ASN A 83 -4.07 -8.62 -23.56
N LEU A 84 -2.81 -8.59 -24.05
CA LEU A 84 -1.62 -8.53 -23.22
C LEU A 84 -1.65 -7.33 -22.28
N LEU A 85 -1.92 -6.12 -22.80
CA LEU A 85 -1.92 -4.90 -22.02
C LEU A 85 -3.00 -4.95 -20.92
N ALA A 86 -4.20 -5.42 -21.23
CA ALA A 86 -5.27 -5.55 -20.26
C ALA A 86 -4.90 -6.49 -19.10
N HIS A 87 -4.31 -7.67 -19.40
CA HIS A 87 -3.92 -8.63 -18.40
C HIS A 87 -2.75 -8.12 -17.55
N PHE A 88 -1.74 -7.48 -18.16
CA PHE A 88 -0.58 -6.95 -17.43
C PHE A 88 -0.94 -5.74 -16.57
N ILE A 89 -1.82 -4.85 -17.01
CA ILE A 89 -2.28 -3.73 -16.18
C ILE A 89 -3.14 -4.23 -15.03
N LYS A 90 -4.16 -5.03 -15.31
CA LYS A 90 -5.09 -5.52 -14.28
C LYS A 90 -4.36 -6.42 -13.27
N GLY A 91 -3.60 -7.42 -13.74
CA GLY A 91 -2.82 -8.30 -12.89
C GLY A 91 -1.72 -7.56 -12.11
N GLY A 92 -1.05 -6.61 -12.77
CA GLY A 92 -0.03 -5.76 -12.15
C GLY A 92 -0.57 -4.91 -11.00
N VAL A 93 -1.79 -4.38 -11.09
CA VAL A 93 -2.46 -3.66 -10.00
C VAL A 93 -2.64 -4.56 -8.77
N PHE A 94 -3.12 -5.79 -8.96
CA PHE A 94 -3.26 -6.74 -7.84
C PHE A 94 -1.92 -7.18 -7.27
N PHE A 95 -0.91 -7.38 -8.12
CA PHE A 95 0.45 -7.70 -7.68
C PHE A 95 1.04 -6.57 -6.82
N VAL A 96 0.91 -5.31 -7.27
CA VAL A 96 1.36 -4.14 -6.50
C VAL A 96 0.56 -4.00 -5.19
N LEU A 97 -0.75 -4.24 -5.20
CA LEU A 97 -1.57 -4.27 -3.99
C LEU A 97 -1.07 -5.34 -3.01
N GLY A 98 -0.68 -6.51 -3.50
CA GLY A 98 -0.04 -7.57 -2.71
C GLY A 98 1.28 -7.12 -2.07
N LEU A 99 2.16 -6.43 -2.84
CA LEU A 99 3.40 -5.85 -2.31
C LEU A 99 3.13 -4.78 -1.25
N VAL A 100 2.16 -3.89 -1.48
CA VAL A 100 1.77 -2.85 -0.50
C VAL A 100 1.22 -3.50 0.77
N THR A 101 0.40 -4.56 0.64
CA THR A 101 -0.13 -5.33 1.78
C THR A 101 1.01 -5.98 2.59
N LEU A 102 1.98 -6.58 1.93
CA LEU A 102 3.17 -7.15 2.57
C LEU A 102 4.01 -6.07 3.27
N ALA A 103 4.25 -4.95 2.59
CA ALA A 103 4.98 -3.82 3.15
C ALA A 103 4.24 -3.23 4.38
N ARG A 104 2.91 -3.13 4.32
CA ARG A 104 2.05 -2.72 5.44
C ARG A 104 2.20 -3.68 6.62
N TYR A 105 2.20 -4.99 6.37
CA TYR A 105 2.48 -6.01 7.38
C TYR A 105 3.87 -5.84 7.98
N CYS A 106 4.91 -5.57 7.21
CA CYS A 106 6.27 -5.32 7.68
C CYS A 106 6.46 -3.97 8.40
N GLY A 107 5.37 -3.21 8.65
CA GLY A 107 5.43 -1.93 9.37
C GLY A 107 5.79 -0.73 8.48
N ALA A 108 5.78 -0.88 7.15
CA ALA A 108 5.85 0.27 6.26
C ALA A 108 4.61 1.17 6.44
N PHE A 109 4.77 2.44 6.08
CA PHE A 109 3.69 3.44 6.17
C PHE A 109 3.15 3.70 7.58
N LYS A 110 3.85 3.25 8.64
CA LYS A 110 3.50 3.57 10.05
C LYS A 110 3.30 5.08 10.27
N ASN A 111 4.02 5.90 9.51
CA ASN A 111 3.88 7.35 9.53
C ASN A 111 2.55 7.87 8.97
N LYS A 112 1.81 7.05 8.24
CA LYS A 112 0.47 7.35 7.73
C LYS A 112 -0.64 6.62 8.52
N GLY A 113 -0.27 5.77 9.47
CA GLY A 113 -1.18 4.92 10.21
C GLY A 113 -1.66 3.69 9.42
N TRP A 114 -1.00 3.32 8.32
CA TRP A 114 -1.39 2.19 7.47
C TRP A 114 -0.78 0.86 7.90
N ALA A 115 0.19 0.88 8.81
CA ALA A 115 0.82 -0.33 9.37
C ALA A 115 0.00 -0.94 10.53
N TRP A 116 -1.33 -0.90 10.46
CA TRP A 116 -2.26 -1.36 11.51
C TRP A 116 -2.01 -0.66 12.85
N ASN A 117 -1.62 0.62 12.80
CA ASN A 117 -1.30 1.48 13.94
C ASN A 117 -2.02 2.82 13.83
N HIS A 118 -2.18 3.50 14.96
CA HIS A 118 -2.65 4.88 14.98
C HIS A 118 -1.47 5.84 14.74
N ARG A 119 -1.74 6.92 14.05
CA ARG A 119 -0.81 8.04 13.96
C ARG A 119 -1.44 9.29 14.55
N PHE A 120 -0.77 9.88 15.52
CA PHE A 120 -1.16 11.17 16.08
C PHE A 120 -0.59 12.30 15.23
N VAL A 121 -1.45 13.27 14.87
CA VAL A 121 -1.05 14.45 14.08
C VAL A 121 -0.94 15.62 15.05
N THR A 122 0.24 16.22 15.16
CA THR A 122 0.41 17.45 15.94
C THR A 122 -0.34 18.60 15.28
N SER A 123 -0.90 19.52 16.10
CA SER A 123 -1.71 20.67 15.66
C SER A 123 -1.04 21.51 14.57
N ALA A 124 0.29 21.67 14.62
CA ALA A 124 1.05 22.40 13.58
C ALA A 124 1.01 21.75 12.20
N LYS A 125 0.94 20.40 12.12
CA LYS A 125 0.82 19.67 10.83
C LYS A 125 -0.62 19.51 10.38
N ALA A 126 -1.59 19.62 11.28
CA ALA A 126 -3.01 19.55 10.94
C ALA A 126 -3.50 20.77 10.13
N SER A 127 -2.75 21.87 10.14
CA SER A 127 -3.03 23.08 9.34
C SER A 127 -2.51 23.01 7.90
N ALA A 128 -1.78 21.96 7.51
CA ALA A 128 -1.32 21.78 6.13
C ALA A 128 -2.54 21.68 5.18
N GLY A 129 -2.51 22.44 4.06
CA GLY A 129 -3.68 22.71 3.22
C GLY A 129 -4.40 21.46 2.70
N TRP A 130 -3.68 20.40 2.35
CA TRP A 130 -4.28 19.14 1.89
C TRP A 130 -4.89 18.30 3.03
N LEU A 131 -4.46 18.49 4.30
CA LEU A 131 -5.04 17.84 5.48
C LEU A 131 -6.35 18.49 5.94
N ARG A 132 -6.63 19.76 5.54
CA ARG A 132 -7.91 20.42 5.81
C ARG A 132 -9.08 19.73 5.15
N TRP A 133 -8.84 18.96 4.12
CA TRP A 133 -9.85 18.20 3.40
C TRP A 133 -10.32 16.97 4.19
N GLN A 134 -9.55 16.54 5.17
CA GLN A 134 -9.85 15.38 6.01
C GLN A 134 -10.38 15.88 7.35
N SER A 135 -11.70 15.88 7.49
CA SER A 135 -12.37 16.40 8.69
C SER A 135 -12.00 15.63 9.97
N ASN A 136 -11.65 14.37 9.89
CA ASN A 136 -11.45 13.46 11.03
C ASN A 136 -10.22 12.57 10.89
N GLY A 137 -9.02 13.15 10.79
CA GLY A 137 -7.76 12.40 10.80
C GLY A 137 -7.18 12.11 9.42
N LEU A 138 -6.21 11.20 9.37
CA LEU A 138 -5.51 10.82 8.15
C LEU A 138 -6.34 9.82 7.33
N CYS A 139 -6.19 9.88 6.01
CA CYS A 139 -6.81 8.94 5.07
C CYS A 139 -6.39 7.50 5.41
N THR A 140 -7.35 6.60 5.52
CA THR A 140 -7.11 5.17 5.72
C THR A 140 -6.64 4.50 4.43
N MET A 141 -6.01 3.34 4.52
CA MET A 141 -5.67 2.56 3.32
C MET A 141 -6.93 2.08 2.61
N GLU A 142 -7.95 1.70 3.35
CA GLU A 142 -9.26 1.26 2.83
C GLU A 142 -9.98 2.38 2.05
N MET A 143 -9.79 3.65 2.44
CA MET A 143 -10.25 4.79 1.65
C MET A 143 -9.50 4.93 0.33
N VAL A 144 -8.17 4.71 0.34
CA VAL A 144 -7.35 4.72 -0.88
C VAL A 144 -7.77 3.59 -1.80
N GLU A 145 -7.93 2.37 -1.29
CA GLU A 145 -8.41 1.21 -2.04
C GLU A 145 -9.77 1.49 -2.66
N SER A 146 -10.73 2.00 -1.89
CA SER A 146 -12.08 2.35 -2.38
C SER A 146 -12.05 3.43 -3.48
N ALA A 147 -11.20 4.44 -3.33
CA ALA A 147 -11.05 5.51 -4.32
C ALA A 147 -10.42 4.99 -5.64
N LEU A 148 -9.44 4.09 -5.55
CA LEU A 148 -8.84 3.44 -6.72
C LEU A 148 -9.83 2.52 -7.42
N ILE A 149 -10.63 1.76 -6.68
CA ILE A 149 -11.72 0.92 -7.21
C ILE A 149 -12.75 1.79 -7.95
N LEU A 150 -13.17 2.90 -7.35
CA LEU A 150 -14.10 3.84 -7.97
C LEU A 150 -13.52 4.43 -9.26
N PHE A 151 -12.27 4.87 -9.21
CA PHE A 151 -11.57 5.41 -10.39
C PHE A 151 -11.49 4.37 -11.51
N TYR A 152 -11.07 3.14 -11.18
CA TYR A 152 -10.98 2.06 -12.15
C TYR A 152 -12.36 1.73 -12.73
N GLY A 153 -13.40 1.58 -11.91
CA GLY A 153 -14.76 1.32 -12.39
C GLY A 153 -15.28 2.40 -13.33
N SER A 154 -14.98 3.67 -13.01
CA SER A 154 -15.39 4.81 -13.84
C SER A 154 -14.68 4.87 -15.19
N THR A 155 -13.40 4.48 -15.24
CA THR A 155 -12.59 4.55 -16.47
C THR A 155 -12.75 3.29 -17.34
N ASN A 156 -12.89 2.13 -16.72
CA ASN A 156 -12.90 0.85 -17.43
C ASN A 156 -14.14 0.68 -18.34
N ILE A 157 -15.27 1.30 -17.97
CA ILE A 157 -16.47 1.30 -18.82
C ILE A 157 -16.16 1.85 -20.24
N PHE A 158 -15.36 2.91 -20.31
CA PHE A 158 -14.96 3.51 -21.59
C PHE A 158 -13.85 2.74 -22.28
N MET A 159 -12.90 2.18 -21.51
CA MET A 159 -11.73 1.48 -22.07
C MET A 159 -12.08 0.16 -22.73
N GLU A 160 -13.06 -0.57 -22.23
CA GLU A 160 -13.48 -1.85 -22.83
C GLU A 160 -14.07 -1.64 -24.23
N HIS A 161 -14.86 -0.59 -24.42
CA HIS A 161 -15.42 -0.27 -25.75
C HIS A 161 -14.35 0.24 -26.74
N MET A 162 -13.34 0.97 -26.27
CA MET A 162 -12.22 1.44 -27.12
C MET A 162 -11.34 0.30 -27.64
N ALA A 163 -11.36 -0.86 -26.98
CA ALA A 163 -10.60 -2.05 -27.40
C ALA A 163 -11.30 -2.85 -28.51
N SER A 164 -12.58 -2.59 -28.78
CA SER A 164 -13.34 -3.21 -29.87
C SER A 164 -12.93 -2.62 -31.21
N SER A 165 -12.42 -3.46 -32.12
CA SER A 165 -11.92 -3.02 -33.43
C SER A 165 -13.02 -2.51 -34.38
N ASP A 166 -14.26 -2.94 -34.17
CA ASP A 166 -15.36 -2.75 -35.13
C ASP A 166 -16.43 -1.77 -34.64
N GLY A 167 -16.24 -1.21 -33.41
CA GLY A 167 -17.18 -0.29 -32.77
C GLY A 167 -18.53 -0.91 -32.38
N GLU A 168 -18.70 -2.22 -32.58
CA GLU A 168 -19.88 -2.96 -32.15
C GLU A 168 -19.69 -3.60 -30.77
N TRP A 169 -20.78 -3.66 -30.00
CA TRP A 169 -20.75 -4.28 -28.66
C TRP A 169 -20.86 -5.79 -28.77
N THR A 170 -19.83 -6.52 -28.40
CA THR A 170 -19.88 -7.97 -28.30
C THR A 170 -20.43 -8.43 -26.95
N ALA A 171 -20.87 -9.67 -26.83
CA ALA A 171 -21.28 -10.28 -25.58
C ALA A 171 -20.14 -10.26 -24.54
N LYS A 172 -18.87 -10.40 -24.96
CA LYS A 172 -17.68 -10.33 -24.13
C LYS A 172 -17.47 -8.92 -23.57
N ASP A 173 -17.66 -7.88 -24.39
CA ASP A 173 -17.54 -6.48 -23.95
C ASP A 173 -18.61 -6.14 -22.91
N LEU A 174 -19.85 -6.59 -23.12
CA LEU A 174 -20.95 -6.41 -22.17
C LEU A 174 -20.67 -7.11 -20.83
N GLN A 175 -20.06 -8.29 -20.84
CA GLN A 175 -19.64 -8.97 -19.61
C GLN A 175 -18.57 -8.15 -18.86
N HIS A 176 -17.56 -7.63 -19.55
CA HIS A 176 -16.54 -6.80 -18.93
C HIS A 176 -17.09 -5.48 -18.38
N VAL A 177 -17.99 -4.85 -19.12
CA VAL A 177 -18.68 -3.64 -18.65
C VAL A 177 -19.54 -3.94 -17.43
N SER A 178 -20.22 -5.10 -17.37
CA SER A 178 -20.99 -5.49 -16.18
C SER A 178 -20.11 -5.60 -14.93
N ILE A 179 -18.87 -6.10 -15.06
CA ILE A 179 -17.88 -6.12 -13.98
C ILE A 179 -17.46 -4.70 -13.60
N ALA A 180 -17.30 -3.80 -14.57
CA ALA A 180 -16.96 -2.40 -14.28
C ALA A 180 -18.04 -1.68 -13.45
N PHE A 181 -19.31 -2.05 -13.60
CA PHE A 181 -20.40 -1.55 -12.74
C PHE A 181 -20.25 -2.02 -11.28
N ILE A 182 -19.75 -3.24 -11.04
CA ILE A 182 -19.44 -3.70 -9.67
C ILE A 182 -18.36 -2.81 -9.05
N TYR A 183 -17.30 -2.52 -9.81
CA TYR A 183 -16.23 -1.63 -9.33
C TYR A 183 -16.75 -0.21 -9.05
N LEU A 184 -17.56 0.33 -9.96
CA LEU A 184 -18.16 1.65 -9.78
C LEU A 184 -19.05 1.70 -8.53
N GLY A 185 -19.96 0.74 -8.38
CA GLY A 185 -20.89 0.67 -7.25
C GLY A 185 -20.17 0.42 -5.93
N CYS A 186 -19.32 -0.60 -5.85
CA CYS A 186 -18.56 -0.93 -4.64
C CYS A 186 -17.57 0.18 -4.27
N GLY A 187 -16.90 0.78 -5.24
CA GLY A 187 -16.00 1.89 -5.02
C GLY A 187 -16.72 3.10 -4.43
N LEU A 188 -17.88 3.47 -4.99
CA LEU A 188 -18.71 4.55 -4.48
C LEU A 188 -19.22 4.25 -3.06
N CYS A 189 -19.76 3.07 -2.83
CA CYS A 189 -20.20 2.63 -1.50
C CYS A 189 -19.04 2.65 -0.50
N GLY A 190 -17.85 2.18 -0.90
CA GLY A 190 -16.67 2.19 -0.07
C GLY A 190 -16.24 3.60 0.35
N VAL A 191 -16.18 4.55 -0.58
CA VAL A 191 -15.85 5.95 -0.28
C VAL A 191 -16.90 6.61 0.62
N LEU A 192 -18.18 6.37 0.38
CA LEU A 192 -19.25 6.90 1.21
C LEU A 192 -19.25 6.29 2.62
N LEU A 193 -19.00 4.99 2.72
CA LEU A 193 -18.90 4.30 4.01
C LEU A 193 -17.70 4.81 4.82
N GLU A 194 -16.55 5.03 4.19
CA GLU A 194 -15.38 5.59 4.87
C GLU A 194 -15.67 6.93 5.57
N ARG A 195 -16.46 7.78 4.93
CA ARG A 195 -16.89 9.05 5.54
C ARG A 195 -17.77 8.82 6.77
N LYS A 196 -18.67 7.84 6.74
CA LYS A 196 -19.51 7.48 7.88
C LYS A 196 -18.72 6.82 9.00
N LEU A 197 -17.78 5.91 8.65
CA LEU A 197 -16.92 5.22 9.60
C LEU A 197 -15.88 6.13 10.27
N ALA A 198 -15.60 7.31 9.71
CA ALA A 198 -14.63 8.24 10.29
C ALA A 198 -15.00 8.60 11.75
N ASN A 199 -16.26 8.88 12.04
CA ASN A 199 -16.72 9.18 13.39
C ASN A 199 -16.67 7.97 14.31
N TRP A 200 -17.04 6.78 13.82
CA TRP A 200 -16.96 5.53 14.58
C TRP A 200 -15.50 5.22 14.96
N ARG A 201 -14.58 5.33 14.01
CA ARG A 201 -13.14 5.10 14.25
C ARG A 201 -12.59 6.08 15.27
N PHE A 202 -12.97 7.34 15.18
CA PHE A 202 -12.61 8.39 16.11
C PHE A 202 -13.07 8.05 17.53
N ASN A 203 -14.36 7.76 17.73
CA ASN A 203 -14.92 7.43 19.03
C ASN A 203 -14.25 6.19 19.65
N LYS A 204 -13.99 5.15 18.84
CA LYS A 204 -13.24 3.97 19.28
C LYS A 204 -11.81 4.30 19.70
N ALA A 205 -11.12 5.16 18.97
CA ALA A 205 -9.77 5.59 19.33
C ALA A 205 -9.76 6.38 20.64
N VAL A 206 -10.73 7.28 20.84
CA VAL A 206 -10.90 8.03 22.09
C VAL A 206 -11.20 7.10 23.26
N GLU A 207 -12.15 6.17 23.10
CA GLU A 207 -12.52 5.18 24.12
C GLU A 207 -11.29 4.35 24.55
N ASN A 208 -10.51 3.85 23.59
CA ASN A 208 -9.31 3.06 23.85
C ASN A 208 -8.17 3.88 24.46
N ALA A 209 -8.12 5.20 24.22
CA ALA A 209 -7.11 6.09 24.76
C ALA A 209 -7.50 6.65 26.16
N SER A 210 -8.79 6.85 26.43
CA SER A 210 -9.29 7.48 27.64
C SER A 210 -8.93 6.72 28.92
N SER A 211 -8.70 5.41 28.83
CA SER A 211 -8.25 4.59 29.97
C SER A 211 -6.79 4.80 30.37
N VAL A 212 -5.98 5.52 29.57
CA VAL A 212 -4.51 5.57 29.74
C VAL A 212 -3.90 6.97 29.50
N ALA A 213 -4.65 7.94 28.97
CA ALA A 213 -4.09 9.16 28.42
C ALA A 213 -4.41 10.43 29.22
N ASP A 214 -3.40 11.31 29.37
CA ASP A 214 -3.57 12.70 29.78
C ASP A 214 -4.41 13.49 28.75
N SER A 215 -5.04 14.59 29.18
CA SER A 215 -5.90 15.47 28.35
C SER A 215 -5.22 15.96 27.05
N LYS A 216 -3.88 16.13 27.06
CA LYS A 216 -3.08 16.49 25.86
C LYS A 216 -2.99 15.34 24.85
N GLN A 217 -2.95 14.09 25.32
CA GLN A 217 -2.95 12.91 24.47
C GLN A 217 -4.34 12.65 23.89
N LEU A 218 -5.39 12.94 24.64
CA LEU A 218 -6.77 12.84 24.15
C LEU A 218 -7.03 13.80 22.99
N ALA A 219 -6.60 15.06 23.08
CA ALA A 219 -6.67 16.03 21.99
C ALA A 219 -5.85 15.63 20.75
N ALA A 220 -4.78 14.84 20.93
CA ALA A 220 -4.00 14.28 19.82
C ALA A 220 -4.69 13.08 19.15
N VAL A 221 -5.48 12.31 19.89
CA VAL A 221 -6.27 11.19 19.37
C VAL A 221 -7.36 11.67 18.42
N GLU A 222 -7.91 12.87 18.64
CA GLU A 222 -8.92 13.50 17.76
C GLU A 222 -8.46 13.62 16.30
N LYS A 223 -7.17 13.60 16.03
CA LYS A 223 -6.59 13.72 14.70
C LYS A 223 -5.79 12.49 14.29
N ALA A 224 -6.05 11.37 14.96
CA ALA A 224 -5.33 10.13 14.69
C ALA A 224 -5.96 9.32 13.55
N SER A 225 -5.12 8.70 12.73
CA SER A 225 -5.56 7.62 11.86
C SER A 225 -5.79 6.37 12.70
N PRO A 226 -6.92 5.68 12.58
CA PRO A 226 -7.22 4.47 13.35
C PRO A 226 -6.41 3.23 12.92
N GLY A 227 -5.60 3.33 11.88
CA GLY A 227 -4.76 2.24 11.40
C GLY A 227 -5.47 1.21 10.53
N PHE A 228 -6.76 1.05 10.64
CA PHE A 228 -7.59 0.23 9.76
C PHE A 228 -9.03 0.75 9.76
N SER A 229 -9.78 0.34 8.74
CA SER A 229 -11.22 0.58 8.66
C SER A 229 -11.94 -0.74 8.36
N PRO A 230 -13.03 -1.07 9.05
CA PRO A 230 -13.83 -2.26 8.76
C PRO A 230 -14.71 -2.05 7.52
N ASN A 231 -14.18 -1.41 6.49
CA ASN A 231 -14.85 -1.20 5.22
C ASN A 231 -14.82 -2.48 4.38
N PRO A 232 -15.94 -3.15 4.13
CA PRO A 232 -15.96 -4.41 3.42
C PRO A 232 -15.85 -4.27 1.90
N PHE A 233 -16.10 -3.08 1.34
CA PHE A 233 -16.27 -2.91 -0.10
C PHE A 233 -15.01 -3.19 -0.92
N PRO A 234 -13.79 -2.83 -0.52
CA PRO A 234 -12.59 -3.24 -1.25
C PRO A 234 -12.45 -4.76 -1.31
N VAL A 235 -12.66 -5.45 -0.19
CA VAL A 235 -12.61 -6.92 -0.13
C VAL A 235 -13.71 -7.55 -0.98
N LEU A 236 -14.94 -7.03 -0.88
CA LEU A 236 -16.09 -7.52 -1.62
C LEU A 236 -15.88 -7.39 -3.14
N THR A 237 -15.27 -6.28 -3.58
CA THR A 237 -14.95 -6.06 -5.00
C THR A 237 -13.97 -7.12 -5.51
N ILE A 238 -12.88 -7.36 -4.78
CA ILE A 238 -11.86 -8.35 -5.16
C ILE A 238 -12.45 -9.76 -5.11
N TYR A 239 -13.27 -10.07 -4.11
CA TYR A 239 -13.95 -11.35 -3.98
C TYR A 239 -14.82 -11.65 -5.21
N TRP A 240 -15.72 -10.73 -5.58
CA TRP A 240 -16.57 -10.91 -6.74
C TRP A 240 -15.77 -10.96 -8.04
N THR A 241 -14.70 -10.21 -8.16
CA THR A 241 -13.77 -10.32 -9.30
C THR A 241 -13.22 -11.74 -9.40
N GLY A 242 -12.72 -12.30 -8.29
CA GLY A 242 -12.22 -13.67 -8.26
C GLY A 242 -13.28 -14.71 -8.64
N VAL A 243 -14.45 -14.63 -8.04
CA VAL A 243 -15.57 -15.57 -8.34
C VAL A 243 -16.01 -15.49 -9.80
N LEU A 244 -16.30 -14.29 -10.30
CA LEU A 244 -16.84 -14.14 -11.66
C LEU A 244 -15.84 -14.54 -12.73
N MET A 245 -14.56 -14.23 -12.52
CA MET A 245 -13.52 -14.58 -13.48
C MET A 245 -13.13 -16.06 -13.43
N SER A 246 -13.28 -16.73 -12.28
CA SER A 246 -13.11 -18.18 -12.21
C SER A 246 -14.23 -18.98 -12.90
N LEU A 247 -15.40 -18.36 -13.11
CA LEU A 247 -16.53 -18.94 -13.81
C LEU A 247 -16.58 -18.57 -15.31
N HIS A 248 -15.70 -17.67 -15.75
CA HIS A 248 -15.70 -17.20 -17.14
C HIS A 248 -14.98 -18.18 -18.06
N GLU A 249 -15.73 -18.78 -18.99
CA GLU A 249 -15.17 -19.67 -20.00
C GLU A 249 -14.28 -18.90 -20.98
N GLN A 250 -13.12 -19.45 -21.29
CA GLN A 250 -12.15 -18.91 -22.22
C GLN A 250 -12.09 -19.76 -23.50
N ALA A 251 -11.30 -19.30 -24.48
CA ALA A 251 -11.18 -19.98 -25.79
C ALA A 251 -10.56 -21.39 -25.69
N SER A 252 -9.72 -21.64 -24.64
CA SER A 252 -9.15 -22.96 -24.41
C SER A 252 -9.35 -23.43 -22.96
N SER A 253 -9.28 -24.74 -22.76
CA SER A 253 -9.38 -25.34 -21.44
C SER A 253 -8.24 -24.89 -20.53
N LEU A 254 -7.01 -24.77 -21.05
CA LEU A 254 -5.86 -24.30 -20.31
C LEU A 254 -6.05 -22.86 -19.86
N SER A 255 -6.54 -21.98 -20.74
CA SER A 255 -6.86 -20.59 -20.39
C SER A 255 -7.92 -20.52 -19.28
N SER A 256 -8.97 -21.33 -19.37
CA SER A 256 -10.02 -21.39 -18.34
C SER A 256 -9.49 -21.87 -16.99
N GLU A 257 -8.61 -22.87 -16.97
CA GLU A 257 -7.97 -23.35 -15.74
C GLU A 257 -7.09 -22.28 -15.10
N ILE A 258 -6.27 -21.57 -15.89
CA ILE A 258 -5.41 -20.48 -15.39
C ILE A 258 -6.27 -19.33 -14.82
N HIS A 259 -7.38 -18.98 -15.51
CA HIS A 259 -8.32 -17.98 -15.01
C HIS A 259 -8.97 -18.40 -13.68
N LYS A 260 -9.33 -19.66 -13.55
CA LYS A 260 -9.83 -20.20 -12.29
C LYS A 260 -8.80 -20.11 -11.17
N GLN A 261 -7.54 -20.44 -11.44
CA GLN A 261 -6.47 -20.40 -10.44
C GLN A 261 -6.27 -19.01 -9.82
N TRP A 262 -6.16 -17.96 -10.65
CA TRP A 262 -6.00 -16.64 -10.09
C TRP A 262 -7.29 -16.09 -9.44
N GLY A 263 -8.46 -16.48 -9.93
CA GLY A 263 -9.72 -16.15 -9.30
C GLY A 263 -9.83 -16.76 -7.90
N ASP A 264 -9.51 -18.04 -7.74
CA ASP A 264 -9.50 -18.77 -6.47
C ASP A 264 -8.49 -18.16 -5.48
N LEU A 265 -7.31 -17.72 -5.96
CA LEU A 265 -6.32 -17.04 -5.13
C LEU A 265 -6.80 -15.68 -4.59
N PHE A 266 -7.59 -14.93 -5.37
CA PHE A 266 -8.22 -13.71 -4.88
C PHE A 266 -9.30 -13.99 -3.84
N VAL A 267 -10.12 -15.01 -4.04
CA VAL A 267 -11.10 -15.46 -3.05
C VAL A 267 -10.42 -15.87 -1.75
N PHE A 268 -9.34 -16.64 -1.84
CA PHE A 268 -8.49 -17.01 -0.69
C PHE A 268 -7.96 -15.77 0.05
N ALA A 269 -7.38 -14.80 -0.66
CA ALA A 269 -6.88 -13.56 -0.07
C ALA A 269 -8.00 -12.80 0.67
N CYS A 270 -9.19 -12.69 0.06
CA CYS A 270 -10.33 -12.01 0.66
C CYS A 270 -10.79 -12.68 1.95
N ALA A 271 -10.82 -14.01 2.02
CA ALA A 271 -11.18 -14.74 3.23
C ALA A 271 -10.26 -14.39 4.41
N PHE A 272 -8.92 -14.35 4.16
CA PHE A 272 -7.97 -13.97 5.20
C PHE A 272 -8.05 -12.49 5.59
N ARG A 273 -8.36 -11.58 4.67
CA ARG A 273 -8.60 -10.17 4.99
C ARG A 273 -9.83 -10.00 5.89
N VAL A 274 -10.88 -10.76 5.68
CA VAL A 274 -12.06 -10.77 6.56
C VAL A 274 -11.68 -11.25 7.96
N PHE A 275 -10.84 -12.28 8.11
CA PHE A 275 -10.31 -12.69 9.42
C PHE A 275 -9.46 -11.59 10.07
N THR A 276 -8.68 -10.82 9.30
CA THR A 276 -7.96 -9.66 9.84
C THR A 276 -8.92 -8.63 10.44
N TYR A 277 -10.03 -8.33 9.77
CA TYR A 277 -11.03 -7.40 10.28
C TYR A 277 -11.68 -7.90 11.58
N PHE A 278 -12.06 -9.17 11.63
CA PHE A 278 -12.59 -9.77 12.86
C PHE A 278 -11.57 -9.75 14.00
N TYR A 279 -10.30 -10.03 13.72
CA TYR A 279 -9.25 -9.95 14.73
C TYR A 279 -9.18 -8.56 15.37
N PHE A 280 -9.21 -7.49 14.59
CA PHE A 280 -9.14 -6.12 15.10
C PHE A 280 -10.45 -5.65 15.77
N LEU A 281 -11.59 -6.16 15.34
CA LEU A 281 -12.87 -5.88 16.01
C LEU A 281 -12.94 -6.51 17.39
N LEU A 282 -12.40 -7.74 17.55
CA LEU A 282 -12.40 -8.49 18.80
C LEU A 282 -11.27 -8.06 19.76
N LYS A 283 -10.12 -7.62 19.22
CA LYS A 283 -8.94 -7.19 20.01
C LYS A 283 -8.46 -5.82 19.54
N PRO A 284 -9.19 -4.75 19.86
CA PRO A 284 -8.74 -3.41 19.53
C PRO A 284 -7.45 -3.07 20.29
N ALA A 285 -6.50 -2.42 19.61
CA ALA A 285 -5.30 -1.91 20.27
C ALA A 285 -5.67 -0.81 21.27
N ALA A 286 -5.02 -0.77 22.43
CA ALA A 286 -5.28 0.19 23.48
C ALA A 286 -3.97 0.84 24.01
N GLY A 287 -4.08 2.04 24.53
CA GLY A 287 -3.02 2.73 25.25
C GLY A 287 -1.74 2.99 24.44
N LYS A 288 -0.58 2.79 25.06
CA LYS A 288 0.74 3.03 24.43
C LYS A 288 1.01 2.14 23.20
N ALA A 289 0.23 1.07 23.00
CA ALA A 289 0.35 0.19 21.84
C ALA A 289 -0.25 0.81 20.56
N LEU A 290 -1.09 1.84 20.66
CA LEU A 290 -1.77 2.46 19.53
C LEU A 290 -0.84 2.94 18.41
N THR A 291 0.33 3.46 18.76
CA THR A 291 1.29 3.99 17.77
C THR A 291 2.23 2.95 17.18
N LYS A 292 2.29 1.76 17.77
CA LYS A 292 3.17 0.69 17.29
C LYS A 292 2.49 -0.09 16.18
N PRO A 293 3.24 -0.49 15.13
CA PRO A 293 2.74 -1.42 14.13
C PRO A 293 2.24 -2.72 14.77
N VAL A 294 1.11 -3.21 14.30
CA VAL A 294 0.58 -4.54 14.61
C VAL A 294 0.82 -5.44 13.40
N TYR A 295 1.13 -6.70 13.66
CA TYR A 295 1.50 -7.67 12.63
C TYR A 295 0.46 -8.81 12.56
N PRO A 296 -0.73 -8.57 11.98
CA PRO A 296 -1.75 -9.61 11.85
C PRO A 296 -1.27 -10.65 10.83
N ILE A 297 -1.03 -11.88 11.29
CA ILE A 297 -0.46 -12.94 10.45
C ILE A 297 -1.32 -13.28 9.24
N THR A 298 -2.62 -13.05 9.33
CA THR A 298 -3.57 -13.22 8.23
C THR A 298 -3.22 -12.36 7.00
N GLU A 299 -2.58 -11.18 7.21
CA GLU A 299 -2.14 -10.30 6.12
C GLU A 299 -0.98 -10.88 5.29
N LEU A 300 -0.22 -11.85 5.82
CA LEU A 300 0.75 -12.60 5.02
C LEU A 300 0.04 -13.46 3.97
N PHE A 301 -1.05 -14.12 4.35
CA PHE A 301 -1.85 -14.91 3.42
C PHE A 301 -2.59 -14.01 2.41
N VAL A 302 -3.06 -12.84 2.84
CA VAL A 302 -3.65 -11.84 1.93
C VAL A 302 -2.62 -11.41 0.89
N SER A 303 -1.41 -11.02 1.32
CA SER A 303 -0.36 -10.59 0.40
C SER A 303 0.07 -11.71 -0.54
N PHE A 304 0.21 -12.94 -0.04
CA PHE A 304 0.55 -14.11 -0.86
C PHE A 304 -0.51 -14.36 -1.94
N GLY A 305 -1.79 -14.41 -1.57
CA GLY A 305 -2.88 -14.63 -2.53
C GLY A 305 -2.99 -13.52 -3.58
N LEU A 306 -2.81 -12.24 -3.19
CA LEU A 306 -2.83 -11.13 -4.12
C LEU A 306 -1.62 -11.12 -5.06
N LEU A 307 -0.42 -11.44 -4.56
CA LEU A 307 0.79 -11.53 -5.37
C LEU A 307 0.70 -12.67 -6.37
N CYS A 308 0.34 -13.87 -5.92
CA CYS A 308 0.19 -15.03 -6.81
C CYS A 308 -0.95 -14.82 -7.80
N GLY A 309 -2.12 -14.38 -7.33
CA GLY A 309 -3.26 -14.12 -8.21
C GLY A 309 -2.96 -13.04 -9.25
N GLY A 310 -2.27 -11.96 -8.86
CA GLY A 310 -1.85 -10.91 -9.78
C GLY A 310 -0.83 -11.39 -10.82
N ALA A 311 0.15 -12.21 -10.42
CA ALA A 311 1.14 -12.78 -11.32
C ALA A 311 0.48 -13.74 -12.33
N ILE A 312 -0.33 -14.69 -11.86
CA ILE A 312 -1.04 -15.64 -12.75
C ILE A 312 -2.04 -14.90 -13.64
N PHE A 313 -2.66 -13.81 -13.16
CA PHE A 313 -3.49 -12.98 -14.02
C PHE A 313 -2.68 -12.36 -15.16
N MET A 314 -1.46 -11.88 -14.94
CA MET A 314 -0.61 -11.41 -16.03
C MET A 314 -0.23 -12.53 -17.00
N GLU A 315 0.02 -13.74 -16.50
CA GLU A 315 0.33 -14.94 -17.30
C GLU A 315 -0.88 -15.44 -18.11
N SER A 316 -2.11 -15.12 -17.71
CA SER A 316 -3.35 -15.59 -18.39
C SER A 316 -3.66 -14.90 -19.72
N CYS A 317 -2.76 -14.05 -20.24
CA CYS A 317 -2.91 -13.46 -21.56
C CYS A 317 -2.70 -14.50 -22.68
N ASP A 318 -3.39 -14.30 -23.79
CA ASP A 318 -3.43 -15.26 -24.92
C ASP A 318 -2.03 -15.64 -25.41
N SER A 319 -1.10 -14.69 -25.51
CA SER A 319 0.27 -14.93 -25.97
C SER A 319 1.02 -15.92 -25.09
N VAL A 320 0.83 -15.87 -23.76
CA VAL A 320 1.45 -16.80 -22.82
C VAL A 320 0.75 -18.14 -22.86
N VAL A 321 -0.57 -18.16 -22.91
CA VAL A 321 -1.36 -19.40 -22.99
C VAL A 321 -0.99 -20.19 -24.23
N TYR A 322 -0.91 -19.55 -25.40
CA TYR A 322 -0.46 -20.23 -26.63
C TYR A 322 0.95 -20.81 -26.52
N LEU A 323 1.87 -20.09 -25.87
CA LEU A 323 3.23 -20.61 -25.63
C LEU A 323 3.20 -21.85 -24.72
N LEU A 324 2.40 -21.83 -23.67
CA LEU A 324 2.26 -22.98 -22.74
C LEU A 324 1.66 -24.19 -23.45
N GLU A 325 0.63 -23.99 -24.25
CA GLU A 325 0.03 -25.05 -25.08
C GLU A 325 1.03 -25.64 -26.08
N TYR A 326 1.78 -24.78 -26.77
CA TYR A 326 2.83 -25.21 -27.70
C TYR A 326 3.92 -26.05 -27.03
N LEU A 327 4.29 -25.69 -25.80
CA LEU A 327 5.30 -26.43 -25.02
C LEU A 327 4.71 -27.66 -24.29
N GLY A 328 3.40 -27.88 -24.34
CA GLY A 328 2.72 -28.96 -23.64
C GLY A 328 2.72 -28.79 -22.11
N LEU A 329 2.86 -27.54 -21.63
CA LEU A 329 2.84 -27.21 -20.20
C LEU A 329 1.39 -27.08 -19.69
N THR A 330 1.20 -27.49 -18.44
CA THR A 330 -0.12 -27.47 -17.80
C THR A 330 -0.28 -26.25 -16.88
N SER A 331 -1.50 -25.93 -16.51
CA SER A 331 -1.83 -24.90 -15.52
C SER A 331 -1.18 -25.13 -14.16
N MET A 332 -0.88 -26.39 -13.81
CA MET A 332 -0.15 -26.73 -12.59
C MET A 332 1.32 -26.25 -12.63
N PHE A 333 1.95 -26.24 -13.79
CA PHE A 333 3.32 -25.75 -13.95
C PHE A 333 3.39 -24.25 -13.62
N THR A 334 2.51 -23.44 -14.21
CA THR A 334 2.46 -22.00 -13.96
C THR A 334 2.15 -21.69 -12.50
N LEU A 335 1.17 -22.39 -11.91
CA LEU A 335 0.84 -22.24 -10.52
C LEU A 335 2.03 -22.53 -9.59
N ASN A 336 2.68 -23.67 -9.75
CA ASN A 336 3.82 -24.06 -8.90
C ASN A 336 4.98 -23.06 -9.03
N LEU A 337 5.32 -22.64 -10.26
CA LEU A 337 6.37 -21.67 -10.51
C LEU A 337 6.04 -20.32 -9.85
N CYS A 338 4.82 -19.86 -10.01
CA CYS A 338 4.33 -18.60 -9.44
C CYS A 338 4.36 -18.64 -7.90
N LEU A 339 3.82 -19.69 -7.26
CA LEU A 339 3.83 -19.85 -5.81
C LEU A 339 5.26 -19.80 -5.24
N GLY A 340 6.20 -20.54 -5.87
CA GLY A 340 7.60 -20.55 -5.48
C GLY A 340 8.28 -19.19 -5.64
N PHE A 341 8.08 -18.52 -6.78
CA PHE A 341 8.65 -17.21 -7.06
C PHE A 341 8.12 -16.13 -6.12
N VAL A 342 6.81 -16.11 -5.88
CA VAL A 342 6.17 -15.18 -4.94
C VAL A 342 6.66 -15.41 -3.52
N ALA A 343 6.81 -16.65 -3.09
CA ALA A 343 7.38 -16.95 -1.76
C ALA A 343 8.82 -16.39 -1.62
N LEU A 344 9.65 -16.47 -2.66
CA LEU A 344 10.99 -15.87 -2.68
C LEU A 344 10.93 -14.32 -2.62
N ILE A 345 10.03 -13.69 -3.38
CA ILE A 345 9.81 -12.24 -3.31
C ILE A 345 9.40 -11.82 -1.89
N MET A 346 8.46 -12.53 -1.29
CA MET A 346 8.01 -12.24 0.08
C MET A 346 9.15 -12.38 1.08
N ALA A 347 9.92 -13.46 1.01
CA ALA A 347 11.08 -13.68 1.86
C ALA A 347 12.10 -12.55 1.72
N TRP A 348 12.40 -12.13 0.48
CA TRP A 348 13.31 -11.04 0.20
C TRP A 348 12.82 -9.70 0.78
N VAL A 349 11.55 -9.35 0.56
CA VAL A 349 10.96 -8.12 1.11
C VAL A 349 11.01 -8.13 2.64
N MET A 350 10.62 -9.24 3.27
CA MET A 350 10.66 -9.38 4.73
C MET A 350 12.09 -9.28 5.28
N ALA A 351 13.08 -9.85 4.59
CA ALA A 351 14.50 -9.75 4.97
C ALA A 351 14.98 -8.29 4.91
N VAL A 352 14.64 -7.55 3.85
CA VAL A 352 15.00 -6.12 3.72
C VAL A 352 14.41 -5.29 4.85
N PHE A 353 13.14 -5.51 5.21
CA PHE A 353 12.53 -4.81 6.35
C PHE A 353 13.18 -5.19 7.68
N SER A 354 13.51 -6.46 7.89
CA SER A 354 14.18 -6.93 9.12
C SER A 354 15.58 -6.32 9.27
N ILE A 355 16.36 -6.25 8.18
CA ILE A 355 17.68 -5.59 8.17
C ILE A 355 17.54 -4.11 8.51
N LYS A 356 16.60 -3.42 7.86
CA LYS A 356 16.32 -1.99 8.13
C LYS A 356 15.98 -1.75 9.60
N ASP A 357 15.08 -2.55 10.18
CA ASP A 357 14.66 -2.38 11.57
C ASP A 357 15.79 -2.71 12.54
N GLY A 358 16.62 -3.70 12.25
CA GLY A 358 17.84 -4.01 13.00
C GLY A 358 18.85 -2.85 12.99
N LEU A 359 19.05 -2.21 11.84
CA LEU A 359 19.93 -1.04 11.73
C LEU A 359 19.40 0.17 12.52
N VAL A 360 18.09 0.43 12.44
CA VAL A 360 17.44 1.53 13.20
C VAL A 360 17.58 1.30 14.69
N ALA A 361 17.35 0.06 15.16
CA ALA A 361 17.51 -0.29 16.57
C ALA A 361 18.96 -0.08 17.07
N ARG A 362 19.95 -0.49 16.28
CA ARG A 362 21.38 -0.27 16.61
C ARG A 362 21.75 1.23 16.70
N MET A 363 21.22 2.05 15.77
CA MET A 363 21.44 3.50 15.78
C MET A 363 20.79 4.18 16.99
N SER A 364 19.60 3.76 17.40
CA SER A 364 18.91 4.29 18.58
C SER A 364 19.67 3.95 19.86
N HIS A 365 20.17 2.71 19.99
CA HIS A 365 21.02 2.31 21.14
C HIS A 365 22.30 3.14 21.24
N ARG A 366 22.99 3.39 20.13
CA ARG A 366 24.20 4.24 20.13
C ARG A 366 23.92 5.68 20.54
N ARG A 367 22.73 6.22 20.22
CA ARG A 367 22.34 7.58 20.63
C ARG A 367 21.96 7.67 22.10
N SER A 368 21.48 6.61 22.72
CA SER A 368 21.13 6.58 24.15
C SER A 368 22.34 6.30 25.06
N SER A 369 23.42 5.77 24.49
CA SER A 369 24.68 5.47 25.21
C SER A 369 25.79 6.53 25.01
N ALA A 370 25.53 7.53 24.17
CA ALA A 370 26.40 8.71 23.98
C ALA A 370 25.81 9.96 24.64
#